data_7104d6d79ef1dd880e3f9f3822465fbb
#
_entry.id   7104d6d79ef1dd880e3f9f3822465fbb
#
_cell.length_a   1.000
_cell.length_b   1.000
_cell.length_c   1.000
_cell.angle_alpha   90.00
_cell.angle_beta   90.00
_cell.angle_gamma   90.00
#
_symmetry.space_group_name_H-M   'P 1'
#
loop_
_entity.id
_entity.type
_entity.pdbx_description
1 polymer ?
#
loop_
_entity_poly.entity_id
_entity_poly.type
_entity_poly.pdbx_seq_one_letter_code
_entity_poly.pdbx_strand_id
1 'polypeptide(L)'
;MRTRAYEHTLNSSTVPAGSPALEIRDIELRFGGVVALHDVGFTVTQGHIHAVIGPNGAGKSSLLNCVSGLYHPQQGSITLHTGDGGTTHELTKLPPHKIARLGVARSFQNIELFSGLTVLENLMLGRHTHMKQSIAASLLWFGPAQRQEIAHRGLVEEVIDLLSLQAFRHKPVGSLAYGIQKRVELGRALTVQPSLLLLDEPMAGMNSEEKEDMARYVLDV
;
A
#
# COMPACT_ATOMS: atom_id res chain seq x y z
N MET A 1 -15.61 -15.11 12.57
CA MET A 1 -15.63 -14.33 13.83
C MET A 1 -14.19 -13.94 14.26
N ARG A 2 -13.35 -13.38 13.36
CA ARG A 2 -11.94 -13.01 13.61
C ARG A 2 -11.54 -11.62 13.05
N THR A 3 -12.49 -10.86 12.53
CA THR A 3 -12.28 -9.57 11.84
C THR A 3 -11.98 -8.39 12.77
N ARG A 4 -12.25 -8.50 14.05
CA ARG A 4 -12.17 -7.37 15.00
C ARG A 4 -10.76 -6.89 15.40
N ALA A 5 -9.72 -7.72 15.25
CA ALA A 5 -8.39 -7.37 15.70
C ALA A 5 -7.68 -6.41 14.72
N TYR A 6 -7.89 -6.60 13.42
CA TYR A 6 -7.27 -5.80 12.38
C TYR A 6 -7.92 -4.41 12.25
N GLU A 7 -9.24 -4.32 12.46
CA GLU A 7 -9.96 -3.04 12.54
C GLU A 7 -9.37 -2.08 13.58
N HIS A 8 -8.81 -2.61 14.68
CA HIS A 8 -8.21 -1.76 15.73
C HIS A 8 -6.81 -1.26 15.39
N THR A 9 -6.07 -1.96 14.55
CA THR A 9 -4.66 -1.64 14.24
C THR A 9 -4.54 -0.74 13.01
N LEU A 10 -5.44 -0.87 12.02
CA LEU A 10 -5.50 0.02 10.84
C LEU A 10 -6.36 1.27 11.05
N ASN A 11 -7.37 1.20 11.89
CA ASN A 11 -8.28 2.32 12.19
C ASN A 11 -7.73 3.33 13.21
N SER A 12 -6.42 3.46 13.35
CA SER A 12 -5.83 4.58 14.09
C SER A 12 -5.80 5.90 13.29
N SER A 13 -6.41 5.95 12.09
CA SER A 13 -6.66 7.19 11.41
C SER A 13 -7.80 7.93 12.13
N THR A 14 -7.46 9.00 12.81
CA THR A 14 -8.37 9.92 13.49
C THR A 14 -9.26 10.73 12.53
N VAL A 15 -9.23 10.41 11.23
CA VAL A 15 -10.01 11.10 10.20
C VAL A 15 -11.46 10.60 10.23
N PRO A 16 -12.46 11.47 10.37
CA PRO A 16 -13.86 11.07 10.35
C PRO A 16 -14.21 10.35 9.04
N ALA A 17 -14.96 9.25 9.13
CA ALA A 17 -15.53 8.61 7.95
C ALA A 17 -16.34 9.61 7.13
N GLY A 18 -16.16 9.60 5.80
CA GLY A 18 -16.83 10.56 4.92
C GLY A 18 -16.01 11.80 4.56
N SER A 19 -14.85 12.03 5.20
CA SER A 19 -13.93 13.11 4.82
C SER A 19 -13.14 12.74 3.56
N PRO A 20 -12.68 13.72 2.76
CA PRO A 20 -11.76 13.46 1.67
C PRO A 20 -10.46 12.84 2.18
N ALA A 21 -10.01 11.74 1.55
CA ALA A 21 -8.70 11.13 1.77
C ALA A 21 -7.71 11.58 0.69
N LEU A 22 -8.17 11.61 -0.56
CA LEU A 22 -7.39 12.05 -1.71
C LEU A 22 -8.26 12.88 -2.64
N GLU A 23 -7.79 14.04 -3.02
CA GLU A 23 -8.43 14.87 -4.07
C GLU A 23 -7.50 14.95 -5.28
N ILE A 24 -8.05 14.69 -6.45
CA ILE A 24 -7.39 14.81 -7.75
C ILE A 24 -8.17 15.83 -8.55
N ARG A 25 -7.48 16.86 -9.08
CA ARG A 25 -8.11 17.96 -9.81
C ARG A 25 -7.35 18.26 -11.10
N ASP A 26 -8.07 18.21 -12.22
CA ASP A 26 -7.66 18.69 -13.54
C ASP A 26 -6.31 18.12 -13.99
N ILE A 27 -6.03 16.84 -13.69
CA ILE A 27 -4.75 16.21 -14.00
C ILE A 27 -4.58 16.02 -15.50
N GLU A 28 -3.49 16.58 -16.03
CA GLU A 28 -3.03 16.37 -17.39
C GLU A 28 -1.63 15.75 -17.39
N LEU A 29 -1.49 14.60 -18.06
CA LEU A 29 -0.22 13.92 -18.22
C LEU A 29 0.02 13.60 -19.69
N ARG A 30 1.18 14.04 -20.20
CA ARG A 30 1.62 13.81 -21.59
C ARG A 30 3.01 13.19 -21.61
N PHE A 31 3.21 12.28 -22.55
CA PHE A 31 4.51 11.71 -22.90
C PHE A 31 4.82 12.06 -24.37
N GLY A 32 5.63 13.07 -24.59
CA GLY A 32 5.84 13.61 -25.94
C GLY A 32 4.52 14.07 -26.58
N GLY A 33 4.13 13.45 -27.70
CA GLY A 33 2.88 13.73 -28.39
C GLY A 33 1.65 12.96 -27.87
N VAL A 34 1.84 12.02 -26.93
CA VAL A 34 0.75 11.16 -26.42
C VAL A 34 0.16 11.75 -25.14
N VAL A 35 -1.16 11.98 -25.15
CA VAL A 35 -1.91 12.38 -23.96
C VAL A 35 -2.30 11.10 -23.20
N ALA A 36 -1.73 10.90 -22.01
CA ALA A 36 -2.00 9.73 -21.16
C ALA A 36 -3.15 9.98 -20.19
N LEU A 37 -3.28 11.21 -19.67
CA LEU A 37 -4.38 11.67 -18.82
C LEU A 37 -4.81 13.04 -19.31
N HIS A 38 -6.10 13.27 -19.38
CA HIS A 38 -6.68 14.55 -19.80
C HIS A 38 -7.87 14.89 -18.92
N ASP A 39 -7.82 16.01 -18.23
CA ASP A 39 -8.87 16.56 -17.38
C ASP A 39 -9.42 15.53 -16.37
N VAL A 40 -8.52 14.82 -15.67
CA VAL A 40 -8.91 13.80 -14.69
C VAL A 40 -9.08 14.43 -13.32
N GLY A 41 -10.29 14.33 -12.77
CA GLY A 41 -10.62 14.83 -11.44
C GLY A 41 -11.64 13.96 -10.72
N PHE A 42 -11.37 13.65 -9.44
CA PHE A 42 -12.29 12.97 -8.53
C PHE A 42 -11.76 13.05 -7.09
N THR A 43 -12.64 12.70 -6.14
CA THR A 43 -12.30 12.64 -4.72
C THR A 43 -12.47 11.21 -4.20
N VAL A 44 -11.49 10.72 -3.46
CA VAL A 44 -11.56 9.46 -2.70
C VAL A 44 -11.90 9.79 -1.27
N THR A 45 -12.92 9.14 -0.74
CA THR A 45 -13.39 9.35 0.63
C THR A 45 -12.71 8.36 1.59
N GLN A 46 -12.42 8.80 2.80
CA GLN A 46 -11.82 7.98 3.85
C GLN A 46 -12.71 6.77 4.19
N GLY A 47 -12.09 5.59 4.29
CA GLY A 47 -12.78 4.33 4.59
C GLY A 47 -13.56 3.75 3.41
N HIS A 48 -13.34 4.25 2.18
CA HIS A 48 -14.00 3.76 0.98
C HIS A 48 -13.01 3.12 0.01
N ILE A 49 -13.46 2.10 -0.70
CA ILE A 49 -12.77 1.56 -1.86
C ILE A 49 -13.22 2.34 -3.09
N HIS A 50 -12.25 2.92 -3.81
CA HIS A 50 -12.49 3.64 -5.06
C HIS A 50 -11.88 2.87 -6.22
N ALA A 51 -12.71 2.42 -7.16
CA ALA A 51 -12.26 1.66 -8.32
C ALA A 51 -12.08 2.56 -9.54
N VAL A 52 -10.89 2.51 -10.15
CA VAL A 52 -10.60 3.13 -11.44
C VAL A 52 -10.72 2.08 -12.54
N ILE A 53 -11.76 2.17 -13.35
CA ILE A 53 -12.05 1.21 -14.42
C ILE A 53 -11.88 1.84 -15.80
N GLY A 54 -11.50 1.02 -16.77
CA GLY A 54 -11.31 1.44 -18.16
C GLY A 54 -10.55 0.40 -18.98
N PRO A 55 -10.52 0.50 -20.29
CA PRO A 55 -9.78 -0.42 -21.15
C PRO A 55 -8.26 -0.33 -20.94
N ASN A 56 -7.52 -1.28 -21.51
CA ASN A 56 -6.07 -1.22 -21.52
C ASN A 56 -5.61 0.03 -22.30
N GLY A 57 -4.61 0.73 -21.75
CA GLY A 57 -4.13 1.99 -22.33
C GLY A 57 -4.95 3.24 -21.91
N ALA A 58 -6.03 3.12 -21.12
CA ALA A 58 -6.83 4.28 -20.67
C ALA A 58 -6.14 5.15 -19.60
N GLY A 59 -4.88 4.91 -19.27
CA GLY A 59 -4.15 5.75 -18.31
C GLY A 59 -4.28 5.34 -16.83
N LYS A 60 -4.93 4.22 -16.50
CA LYS A 60 -5.13 3.78 -15.10
C LYS A 60 -3.82 3.72 -14.30
N SER A 61 -2.83 2.98 -14.78
CA SER A 61 -1.52 2.89 -14.13
C SER A 61 -0.75 4.21 -14.16
N SER A 62 -0.97 5.06 -15.19
CA SER A 62 -0.39 6.40 -15.26
C SER A 62 -0.93 7.30 -14.14
N LEU A 63 -2.22 7.19 -13.83
CA LEU A 63 -2.83 7.90 -12.72
C LEU A 63 -2.25 7.45 -11.37
N LEU A 64 -2.14 6.14 -11.14
CA LEU A 64 -1.51 5.60 -9.92
C LEU A 64 -0.04 6.00 -9.83
N ASN A 65 0.68 6.10 -10.97
CA ASN A 65 2.04 6.62 -11.03
C ASN A 65 2.12 8.10 -10.64
N CYS A 66 1.13 8.92 -11.00
CA CYS A 66 1.07 10.31 -10.55
C CYS A 66 0.83 10.39 -9.04
N VAL A 67 -0.12 9.62 -8.50
CA VAL A 67 -0.41 9.61 -7.05
C VAL A 67 0.80 9.16 -6.25
N SER A 68 1.56 8.16 -6.74
CA SER A 68 2.77 7.64 -6.07
C SER A 68 4.05 8.48 -6.34
N GLY A 69 3.96 9.55 -7.15
CA GLY A 69 5.09 10.45 -7.45
C GLY A 69 6.12 9.89 -8.42
N LEU A 70 5.81 8.78 -9.11
CA LEU A 70 6.65 8.25 -10.19
C LEU A 70 6.55 9.09 -11.47
N TYR A 71 5.36 9.66 -11.71
CA TYR A 71 5.14 10.62 -12.79
C TYR A 71 4.68 11.95 -12.22
N HIS A 72 5.16 13.04 -12.84
CA HIS A 72 4.75 14.39 -12.50
C HIS A 72 3.84 14.93 -13.62
N PRO A 73 2.54 15.14 -13.33
CA PRO A 73 1.62 15.71 -14.31
C PRO A 73 2.02 17.14 -14.65
N GLN A 74 1.73 17.58 -15.89
CA GLN A 74 2.05 18.94 -16.34
C GLN A 74 1.04 19.96 -15.83
N GLN A 75 -0.21 19.51 -15.54
CA GLN A 75 -1.27 20.36 -14.99
C GLN A 75 -2.05 19.61 -13.92
N GLY A 76 -2.77 20.37 -13.11
CA GLY A 76 -3.63 19.86 -12.05
C GLY A 76 -2.90 19.69 -10.72
N SER A 77 -3.62 19.14 -9.74
CA SER A 77 -3.14 18.92 -8.39
C SER A 77 -3.62 17.59 -7.81
N ILE A 78 -2.80 16.99 -6.95
CA ILE A 78 -3.12 15.78 -6.18
C ILE A 78 -2.89 16.11 -4.71
N THR A 79 -3.95 16.16 -3.93
CA THR A 79 -3.91 16.52 -2.51
C THR A 79 -4.26 15.33 -1.64
N LEU A 80 -3.35 14.93 -0.76
CA LEU A 80 -3.58 13.91 0.27
C LEU A 80 -3.98 14.59 1.57
N HIS A 81 -5.06 14.12 2.18
CA HIS A 81 -5.51 14.55 3.50
C HIS A 81 -5.04 13.54 4.55
N THR A 82 -4.36 14.02 5.61
CA THR A 82 -3.84 13.17 6.67
C THR A 82 -4.26 13.70 8.06
N GLY A 83 -4.29 12.80 9.06
CA GLY A 83 -4.69 13.17 10.42
C GLY A 83 -6.16 13.54 10.53
N ASP A 84 -6.53 14.40 11.47
CA ASP A 84 -7.92 14.78 11.82
C ASP A 84 -8.63 15.63 10.74
N GLY A 85 -8.27 15.44 9.46
CA GLY A 85 -8.82 16.20 8.33
C GLY A 85 -8.24 17.61 8.18
N GLY A 86 -7.25 17.99 9.01
CA GLY A 86 -6.68 19.34 9.02
C GLY A 86 -5.35 19.49 8.26
N THR A 87 -4.63 18.42 8.03
CA THR A 87 -3.34 18.49 7.34
C THR A 87 -3.47 18.00 5.90
N THR A 88 -3.07 18.83 4.95
CA THR A 88 -3.09 18.52 3.52
C THR A 88 -1.68 18.52 2.95
N HIS A 89 -1.42 17.59 2.03
CA HIS A 89 -0.14 17.48 1.36
C HIS A 89 -0.34 17.45 -0.14
N GLU A 90 0.25 18.42 -0.84
CA GLU A 90 0.30 18.42 -2.31
C GLU A 90 1.34 17.40 -2.77
N LEU A 91 0.87 16.34 -3.47
CA LEU A 91 1.72 15.22 -3.89
C LEU A 91 2.42 15.46 -5.23
N THR A 92 1.91 16.31 -6.09
CA THR A 92 2.28 16.45 -7.50
C THR A 92 3.77 16.70 -7.72
N LYS A 93 4.44 17.35 -6.74
CA LYS A 93 5.87 17.70 -6.81
C LYS A 93 6.74 16.91 -5.83
N LEU A 94 6.14 15.98 -5.09
CA LEU A 94 6.90 15.21 -4.10
C LEU A 94 7.51 13.95 -4.74
N PRO A 95 8.75 13.60 -4.37
CA PRO A 95 9.35 12.35 -4.81
C PRO A 95 8.70 11.16 -4.08
N PRO A 96 8.73 9.93 -4.67
CA PRO A 96 8.03 8.74 -4.17
C PRO A 96 8.33 8.43 -2.70
N HIS A 97 9.58 8.56 -2.26
CA HIS A 97 9.96 8.26 -0.88
C HIS A 97 9.35 9.21 0.16
N LYS A 98 9.02 10.46 -0.22
CA LYS A 98 8.30 11.39 0.66
C LYS A 98 6.82 11.04 0.71
N ILE A 99 6.23 10.68 -0.44
CA ILE A 99 4.83 10.24 -0.53
C ILE A 99 4.61 8.97 0.31
N ALA A 100 5.52 7.99 0.21
CA ALA A 100 5.47 6.80 1.04
C ALA A 100 5.50 7.11 2.55
N ARG A 101 6.30 8.11 2.98
CA ARG A 101 6.34 8.55 4.38
C ARG A 101 5.05 9.22 4.85
N LEU A 102 4.23 9.73 3.95
CA LEU A 102 2.91 10.27 4.26
C LEU A 102 1.84 9.17 4.42
N GLY A 103 2.22 7.89 4.29
CA GLY A 103 1.31 6.77 4.46
C GLY A 103 0.65 6.29 3.16
N VAL A 104 1.20 6.64 2.01
CA VAL A 104 0.76 6.07 0.72
C VAL A 104 1.56 4.81 0.42
N ALA A 105 0.91 3.65 0.38
CA ALA A 105 1.52 2.41 -0.08
C ALA A 105 0.97 2.00 -1.44
N ARG A 106 1.78 1.29 -2.22
CA ARG A 106 1.40 0.78 -3.53
C ARG A 106 1.82 -0.68 -3.69
N SER A 107 0.93 -1.51 -4.24
CA SER A 107 1.32 -2.78 -4.87
C SER A 107 1.72 -2.51 -6.31
N PHE A 108 2.76 -3.20 -6.79
CA PHE A 108 3.22 -3.06 -8.17
C PHE A 108 2.54 -4.10 -9.06
N GLN A 109 2.40 -3.80 -10.36
CA GLN A 109 1.83 -4.71 -11.36
C GLN A 109 2.66 -6.00 -11.49
N ASN A 110 3.99 -5.90 -11.39
CA ASN A 110 4.89 -7.04 -11.32
C ASN A 110 5.26 -7.34 -9.88
N ILE A 111 5.37 -8.64 -9.55
CA ILE A 111 5.76 -9.09 -8.21
C ILE A 111 7.19 -8.66 -7.92
N GLU A 112 7.35 -7.66 -7.07
CA GLU A 112 8.67 -7.15 -6.61
C GLU A 112 9.03 -7.71 -5.24
N LEU A 113 8.91 -9.03 -5.07
CA LEU A 113 9.30 -9.71 -3.85
C LEU A 113 10.74 -10.23 -3.95
N PHE A 114 11.41 -10.30 -2.82
CA PHE A 114 12.71 -10.95 -2.72
C PHE A 114 12.51 -12.47 -2.72
N SER A 115 12.67 -13.09 -3.87
CA SER A 115 12.36 -14.51 -4.10
C SER A 115 13.13 -15.48 -3.19
N GLY A 116 14.35 -15.12 -2.77
CA GLY A 116 15.17 -15.90 -1.86
C GLY A 116 14.81 -15.75 -0.38
N LEU A 117 14.03 -14.74 -0.02
CA LEU A 117 13.56 -14.51 1.35
C LEU A 117 12.24 -15.25 1.60
N THR A 118 12.01 -15.60 2.86
CA THR A 118 10.73 -16.18 3.31
C THR A 118 9.59 -15.16 3.26
N VAL A 119 8.35 -15.65 3.37
CA VAL A 119 7.17 -14.78 3.51
C VAL A 119 7.34 -13.82 4.68
N LEU A 120 7.70 -14.32 5.85
CA LEU A 120 7.90 -13.51 7.05
C LEU A 120 8.95 -12.40 6.82
N GLU A 121 10.09 -12.73 6.22
CA GLU A 121 11.14 -11.76 5.94
C GLU A 121 10.70 -10.70 4.93
N ASN A 122 9.99 -11.08 3.87
CA ASN A 122 9.42 -10.13 2.90
C ASN A 122 8.44 -9.15 3.57
N LEU A 123 7.58 -9.62 4.47
CA LEU A 123 6.64 -8.79 5.21
C LEU A 123 7.37 -7.87 6.21
N MET A 124 8.39 -8.37 6.89
CA MET A 124 9.23 -7.58 7.80
C MET A 124 9.96 -6.43 7.08
N LEU A 125 10.35 -6.62 5.81
CA LEU A 125 10.94 -5.54 4.99
C LEU A 125 9.99 -4.34 4.84
N GLY A 126 8.68 -4.57 4.72
CA GLY A 126 7.69 -3.48 4.70
C GLY A 126 7.74 -2.61 5.95
N ARG A 127 8.09 -3.18 7.12
CA ARG A 127 8.23 -2.42 8.38
C ARG A 127 9.52 -1.60 8.51
N HIS A 128 10.52 -1.86 7.67
CA HIS A 128 11.80 -1.14 7.72
C HIS A 128 11.66 0.38 7.55
N THR A 129 10.67 0.84 6.82
CA THR A 129 10.39 2.28 6.65
C THR A 129 9.97 2.98 7.95
N HIS A 130 9.43 2.23 8.91
CA HIS A 130 9.02 2.73 10.24
C HIS A 130 10.05 2.48 11.35
N MET A 131 11.09 1.67 11.09
CA MET A 131 12.16 1.45 12.04
C MET A 131 13.12 2.65 12.03
N LYS A 132 13.03 3.50 13.06
CA LYS A 132 14.05 4.52 13.33
C LYS A 132 15.31 3.81 13.85
N GLN A 133 16.14 3.27 12.96
CA GLN A 133 17.43 2.73 13.33
C GLN A 133 18.39 3.89 13.63
N SER A 134 18.53 4.22 14.89
CA SER A 134 19.72 4.90 15.37
C SER A 134 20.85 3.86 15.44
N ILE A 135 21.91 4.05 14.66
CA ILE A 135 23.11 3.18 14.66
C ILE A 135 23.66 3.02 16.09
N ALA A 136 23.49 4.04 16.94
CA ALA A 136 23.87 4.02 18.35
C ALA A 136 22.97 3.09 19.20
N ALA A 137 21.70 2.90 18.86
CA ALA A 137 20.79 2.00 19.57
C ALA A 137 20.97 0.54 19.19
N SER A 138 21.51 0.26 18.00
CA SER A 138 21.83 -1.13 17.57
C SER A 138 23.02 -1.74 18.30
N LEU A 139 23.89 -0.92 18.91
CA LEU A 139 25.05 -1.36 19.72
C LEU A 139 24.66 -1.70 21.17
N LEU A 140 23.50 -1.25 21.64
CA LEU A 140 22.98 -1.55 22.97
C LEU A 140 21.70 -2.39 22.84
N TRP A 141 21.87 -3.69 22.77
CA TRP A 141 20.83 -4.72 22.59
C TRP A 141 19.84 -4.85 23.77
N PHE A 142 19.61 -3.79 24.55
CA PHE A 142 18.74 -3.83 25.73
C PHE A 142 17.64 -2.76 25.71
N GLY A 143 16.38 -3.21 25.85
CA GLY A 143 15.22 -2.43 26.27
C GLY A 143 14.29 -1.92 25.14
N PRO A 144 14.39 -0.67 24.64
CA PRO A 144 13.39 -0.09 23.74
C PRO A 144 13.36 -0.72 22.35
N ALA A 145 14.51 -1.15 21.82
CA ALA A 145 14.61 -1.78 20.49
C ALA A 145 13.89 -3.13 20.44
N GLN A 146 14.00 -3.92 21.50
CA GLN A 146 13.32 -5.22 21.62
C GLN A 146 11.79 -5.08 21.68
N ARG A 147 11.28 -4.06 22.40
CA ARG A 147 9.85 -3.79 22.44
C ARG A 147 9.29 -3.34 21.08
N GLN A 148 10.04 -2.53 20.35
CA GLN A 148 9.66 -2.13 18.99
C GLN A 148 9.65 -3.33 18.03
N GLU A 149 10.67 -4.19 18.09
CA GLU A 149 10.72 -5.41 17.27
C GLU A 149 9.55 -6.35 17.57
N ILE A 150 9.20 -6.55 18.85
CA ILE A 150 8.04 -7.37 19.25
C ILE A 150 6.74 -6.76 18.69
N ALA A 151 6.55 -5.44 18.77
CA ALA A 151 5.37 -4.76 18.25
C ALA A 151 5.29 -4.88 16.71
N HIS A 152 6.42 -4.70 16.01
CA HIS A 152 6.49 -4.87 14.56
C HIS A 152 6.20 -6.32 14.14
N ARG A 153 6.69 -7.29 14.90
CA ARG A 153 6.42 -8.70 14.67
C ARG A 153 4.94 -9.05 14.88
N GLY A 154 4.31 -8.48 15.91
CA GLY A 154 2.87 -8.66 16.15
C GLY A 154 2.01 -8.23 14.97
N LEU A 155 2.28 -7.05 14.41
CA LEU A 155 1.56 -6.56 13.22
C LEU A 155 1.79 -7.45 11.99
N VAL A 156 3.01 -7.93 11.77
CA VAL A 156 3.29 -8.84 10.66
C VAL A 156 2.54 -10.17 10.82
N GLU A 157 2.40 -10.69 12.03
CA GLU A 157 1.60 -11.88 12.30
C GLU A 157 0.11 -11.64 12.04
N GLU A 158 -0.43 -10.46 12.40
CA GLU A 158 -1.81 -10.09 12.06
C GLU A 158 -2.03 -10.07 10.54
N VAL A 159 -1.09 -9.54 9.76
CA VAL A 159 -1.15 -9.56 8.30
C VAL A 159 -1.04 -10.98 7.74
N ILE A 160 -0.18 -11.84 8.31
CA ILE A 160 -0.09 -13.26 7.95
C ILE A 160 -1.42 -13.97 8.18
N ASP A 161 -2.09 -13.68 9.30
CA ASP A 161 -3.39 -14.25 9.64
C ASP A 161 -4.49 -13.74 8.70
N LEU A 162 -4.56 -12.43 8.46
CA LEU A 162 -5.51 -11.81 7.55
C LEU A 162 -5.47 -12.45 6.15
N LEU A 163 -4.25 -12.62 5.61
CA LEU A 163 -4.04 -13.11 4.25
C LEU A 163 -3.92 -14.64 4.16
N SER A 164 -4.18 -15.36 5.26
CA SER A 164 -4.10 -16.85 5.33
C SER A 164 -2.73 -17.38 4.86
N LEU A 165 -1.64 -16.75 5.32
CA LEU A 165 -0.27 -17.09 4.95
C LEU A 165 0.48 -17.94 5.97
N GLN A 166 -0.18 -18.41 7.05
CA GLN A 166 0.46 -19.13 8.17
C GLN A 166 1.26 -20.36 7.72
N ALA A 167 0.69 -21.16 6.80
CA ALA A 167 1.31 -22.38 6.28
C ALA A 167 2.56 -22.10 5.41
N PHE A 168 2.75 -20.87 4.97
CA PHE A 168 3.80 -20.43 4.05
C PHE A 168 4.85 -19.55 4.70
N ARG A 169 4.68 -19.13 5.97
CA ARG A 169 5.46 -18.09 6.64
C ARG A 169 6.98 -18.27 6.53
N HIS A 170 7.47 -19.51 6.59
CA HIS A 170 8.90 -19.85 6.54
C HIS A 170 9.36 -20.37 5.18
N LYS A 171 8.48 -20.36 4.15
CA LYS A 171 8.85 -20.78 2.81
C LYS A 171 9.43 -19.62 2.01
N PRO A 172 10.48 -19.84 1.21
CA PRO A 172 10.97 -18.83 0.27
C PRO A 172 9.86 -18.45 -0.72
N VAL A 173 9.65 -17.15 -0.91
CA VAL A 173 8.54 -16.66 -1.75
C VAL A 173 8.65 -17.13 -3.19
N GLY A 174 9.86 -17.26 -3.74
CA GLY A 174 10.08 -17.75 -5.11
C GLY A 174 9.62 -19.19 -5.35
N SER A 175 9.41 -19.99 -4.28
CA SER A 175 8.90 -21.37 -4.38
C SER A 175 7.38 -21.48 -4.32
N LEU A 176 6.68 -20.38 -4.11
CA LEU A 176 5.21 -20.36 -3.91
C LEU A 176 4.47 -20.20 -5.23
N ALA A 177 3.23 -20.68 -5.28
CA ALA A 177 2.32 -20.42 -6.38
C ALA A 177 2.07 -18.91 -6.54
N TYR A 178 1.80 -18.48 -7.77
CA TYR A 178 1.62 -17.07 -8.12
C TYR A 178 0.59 -16.33 -7.25
N GLY A 179 -0.58 -16.93 -7.01
CA GLY A 179 -1.62 -16.36 -6.16
C GLY A 179 -1.15 -16.13 -4.72
N ILE A 180 -0.31 -17.02 -4.16
CA ILE A 180 0.28 -16.84 -2.82
C ILE A 180 1.30 -15.70 -2.84
N GLN A 181 2.14 -15.60 -3.89
CA GLN A 181 3.07 -14.49 -4.04
C GLN A 181 2.34 -13.14 -4.09
N LYS A 182 1.21 -13.05 -4.79
CA LYS A 182 0.36 -11.85 -4.83
C LYS A 182 -0.24 -11.50 -3.45
N ARG A 183 -0.61 -12.51 -2.64
CA ARG A 183 -1.02 -12.26 -1.24
C ARG A 183 0.14 -11.70 -0.40
N VAL A 184 1.36 -12.20 -0.59
CA VAL A 184 2.56 -11.67 0.11
C VAL A 184 2.85 -10.24 -0.31
N GLU A 185 2.67 -9.90 -1.60
CA GLU A 185 2.84 -8.54 -2.10
C GLU A 185 1.83 -7.57 -1.45
N LEU A 186 0.55 -7.94 -1.40
CA LEU A 186 -0.47 -7.18 -0.67
C LEU A 186 -0.09 -7.04 0.81
N GLY A 187 0.32 -8.14 1.45
CA GLY A 187 0.75 -8.14 2.84
C GLY A 187 1.90 -7.18 3.10
N ARG A 188 2.91 -7.14 2.23
CA ARG A 188 4.03 -6.20 2.35
C ARG A 188 3.56 -4.74 2.30
N ALA A 189 2.59 -4.43 1.44
CA ALA A 189 2.00 -3.09 1.41
C ALA A 189 1.19 -2.78 2.68
N LEU A 190 0.47 -3.76 3.24
CA LEU A 190 -0.31 -3.60 4.47
C LEU A 190 0.57 -3.45 5.72
N THR A 191 1.74 -4.11 5.76
CA THR A 191 2.66 -3.98 6.90
C THR A 191 3.20 -2.57 7.09
N VAL A 192 3.15 -1.70 6.07
CA VAL A 192 3.46 -0.26 6.20
C VAL A 192 2.39 0.49 6.99
N GLN A 193 1.21 -0.09 7.25
CA GLN A 193 0.02 0.56 7.84
C GLN A 193 -0.37 1.83 7.04
N PRO A 194 -0.68 1.69 5.75
CA PRO A 194 -0.93 2.85 4.92
C PRO A 194 -2.26 3.52 5.25
N SER A 195 -2.30 4.86 5.13
CA SER A 195 -3.54 5.63 5.12
C SER A 195 -4.23 5.60 3.74
N LEU A 196 -3.46 5.37 2.69
CA LEU A 196 -3.95 5.20 1.32
C LEU A 196 -3.21 4.02 0.65
N LEU A 197 -3.96 3.00 0.24
CA LEU A 197 -3.43 1.84 -0.46
C LEU A 197 -3.79 1.91 -1.96
N LEU A 198 -2.78 1.89 -2.81
CA LEU A 198 -2.92 1.88 -4.27
C LEU A 198 -2.70 0.45 -4.78
N LEU A 199 -3.70 -0.12 -5.42
CA LEU A 199 -3.65 -1.46 -6.01
C LEU A 199 -3.74 -1.36 -7.55
N ASP A 200 -2.70 -1.81 -8.24
CA ASP A 200 -2.64 -1.83 -9.71
C ASP A 200 -2.85 -3.27 -10.20
N GLU A 201 -4.02 -3.56 -10.72
CA GLU A 201 -4.43 -4.88 -11.21
C GLU A 201 -4.12 -6.03 -10.21
N PRO A 202 -4.54 -5.96 -8.95
CA PRO A 202 -4.10 -6.90 -7.90
C PRO A 202 -4.50 -8.35 -8.18
N MET A 203 -5.47 -8.59 -9.08
CA MET A 203 -6.01 -9.91 -9.41
C MET A 203 -5.55 -10.40 -10.80
N ALA A 204 -4.65 -9.68 -11.48
CA ALA A 204 -4.16 -10.08 -12.79
C ALA A 204 -3.39 -11.42 -12.70
N GLY A 205 -3.63 -12.32 -13.67
CA GLY A 205 -2.96 -13.61 -13.72
C GLY A 205 -3.45 -14.68 -12.74
N MET A 206 -4.44 -14.37 -11.90
CA MET A 206 -5.05 -15.31 -10.94
C MET A 206 -6.19 -16.11 -11.57
N ASN A 207 -6.42 -17.33 -11.08
CA ASN A 207 -7.62 -18.11 -11.37
C ASN A 207 -8.85 -17.53 -10.63
N SER A 208 -10.05 -18.11 -10.85
CA SER A 208 -11.31 -17.58 -10.30
C SER A 208 -11.35 -17.64 -8.77
N GLU A 209 -10.89 -18.73 -8.17
CA GLU A 209 -10.87 -18.93 -6.71
C GLU A 209 -9.88 -17.96 -6.04
N GLU A 210 -8.69 -17.83 -6.60
CA GLU A 210 -7.68 -16.89 -6.11
C GLU A 210 -8.15 -15.42 -6.19
N LYS A 211 -8.93 -15.06 -7.23
CA LYS A 211 -9.54 -13.73 -7.37
C LYS A 211 -10.59 -13.46 -6.30
N GLU A 212 -11.45 -14.44 -6.01
CA GLU A 212 -12.45 -14.31 -4.96
C GLU A 212 -11.79 -14.13 -3.58
N ASP A 213 -10.76 -14.94 -3.30
CA ASP A 213 -9.97 -14.79 -2.08
C ASP A 213 -9.32 -13.40 -1.98
N MET A 214 -8.68 -12.95 -3.06
CA MET A 214 -8.03 -11.63 -3.08
C MET A 214 -9.04 -10.50 -2.90
N ALA A 215 -10.22 -10.59 -3.55
CA ALA A 215 -11.29 -9.61 -3.37
C ALA A 215 -11.74 -9.53 -1.91
N ARG A 216 -11.91 -10.68 -1.25
CA ARG A 216 -12.25 -10.75 0.17
C ARG A 216 -11.18 -10.07 1.03
N TYR A 217 -9.89 -10.38 0.83
CA TYR A 217 -8.81 -9.74 1.58
C TYR A 217 -8.77 -8.22 1.41
N VAL A 218 -9.04 -7.73 0.20
CA VAL A 218 -9.13 -6.27 -0.06
C VAL A 218 -10.34 -5.63 0.64
N LEU A 219 -11.44 -6.36 0.76
CA LEU A 219 -12.65 -5.88 1.46
C LEU A 219 -12.51 -5.92 2.99
N ASP A 220 -11.64 -6.81 3.51
CA ASP A 220 -11.41 -6.98 4.94
C ASP A 220 -10.36 -5.98 5.49
N VAL A 221 -9.72 -5.17 4.63
CA VAL A 221 -8.77 -4.10 4.96
C VAL A 221 -9.47 -2.76 5.07
#